data_09af7b8621653e2178f5e1e4e748b1fa
#
_entry.id   09af7b8621653e2178f5e1e4e748b1fa
#
_cell.length_a   1.000
_cell.length_b   1.000
_cell.length_c   1.000
_cell.angle_alpha   90.00
_cell.angle_beta   90.00
_cell.angle_gamma   90.00
#
_symmetry.space_group_name_H-M   'P 1'
#
loop_
_entity.id
_entity.type
_entity.pdbx_description
1 polymer ?
#
loop_
_entity_poly.entity_id
_entity_poly.type
_entity_poly.pdbx_seq_one_letter_code
_entity_poly.pdbx_strand_id
1 'polypeptide(L)'
;MSGPTETAGIPEQEVLLTRPVVLLTLVTFAALSGFQLLLSVVPLYADQAGGGSSGAGLATAVFMLSTVLTQIQMPRVLGRYGYPRALAGGLLFLGLPAFFYAYAQTVAPILAVTLVRGVGFGVITVVFAALIVELAPPERRGEALGLLGLAITLPNIFCNSLGLWTVDRFGYEVVFVVGGAAPLLGLVMILGIRSAAPSGKKEGAGAGFFAGLGRAPLRRIFLLFATSTMAGGVIITFLPLAVPGSGVFSAASALLLIGVSSTASRWWAGRFGDRRDPRLLLAPGLLACALGVAGLPLGGVVLMVGALLFGIGFGMLQNATLILTMERVSKSEYGLGSTLWNAAFDTGTGIGAFAFGFVISAVGFSWSFAICSGLLASALILVLLDGYRAHE
;
A
#
# COMPACT_ATOMS: atom_id res chain seq x y z
N MET A 1 -66.88 -8.59 14.97
CA MET A 1 -65.85 -9.38 14.32
C MET A 1 -64.65 -8.44 14.07
N SER A 2 -63.73 -8.42 15.03
CA SER A 2 -62.52 -7.63 14.99
C SER A 2 -61.40 -8.49 14.37
N GLY A 3 -60.88 -8.06 13.19
CA GLY A 3 -59.73 -8.66 12.54
C GLY A 3 -58.44 -8.47 13.34
N PRO A 4 -57.49 -9.37 13.22
CA PRO A 4 -56.20 -9.26 13.95
C PRO A 4 -55.38 -8.12 13.33
N THR A 5 -54.93 -7.19 14.16
CA THR A 5 -53.92 -6.19 13.88
C THR A 5 -52.60 -6.91 13.61
N GLU A 6 -52.19 -6.92 12.38
CA GLU A 6 -50.84 -7.33 11.95
C GLU A 6 -49.81 -6.37 12.54
N THR A 7 -49.14 -6.77 13.58
CA THR A 7 -47.96 -6.05 14.12
C THR A 7 -46.86 -6.16 13.06
N ALA A 8 -46.70 -5.07 12.28
CA ALA A 8 -45.53 -4.89 11.41
C ALA A 8 -44.27 -5.02 12.30
N GLY A 9 -43.58 -6.17 12.18
CA GLY A 9 -42.31 -6.39 12.79
C GLY A 9 -41.33 -5.31 12.33
N ILE A 10 -40.76 -4.60 13.29
CA ILE A 10 -39.63 -3.70 13.04
C ILE A 10 -38.55 -4.54 12.37
N PRO A 11 -38.07 -4.16 11.15
CA PRO A 11 -37.01 -4.93 10.48
C PRO A 11 -35.83 -4.98 11.43
N GLU A 12 -35.38 -6.19 11.79
CA GLU A 12 -34.14 -6.40 12.53
C GLU A 12 -33.04 -5.66 11.76
N GLN A 13 -32.54 -4.56 12.32
CA GLN A 13 -31.41 -3.85 11.76
C GLN A 13 -30.26 -4.85 11.69
N GLU A 14 -29.91 -5.33 10.51
CA GLU A 14 -28.77 -6.22 10.31
C GLU A 14 -27.52 -5.59 10.90
N VAL A 15 -26.92 -6.30 11.86
CA VAL A 15 -25.78 -5.78 12.64
C VAL A 15 -24.55 -5.75 11.72
N LEU A 16 -23.98 -4.56 11.49
CA LEU A 16 -22.73 -4.39 10.71
C LEU A 16 -21.59 -5.22 11.28
N LEU A 17 -21.44 -5.20 12.60
CA LEU A 17 -20.37 -5.90 13.32
C LEU A 17 -20.69 -7.40 13.48
N THR A 18 -20.96 -8.06 12.36
CA THR A 18 -21.05 -9.52 12.38
C THR A 18 -19.67 -10.11 12.71
N ARG A 19 -19.67 -11.28 13.39
CA ARG A 19 -18.43 -11.96 13.76
C ARG A 19 -17.45 -12.14 12.58
N PRO A 20 -17.87 -12.52 11.34
CA PRO A 20 -16.98 -12.62 10.20
C PRO A 20 -16.36 -11.29 9.77
N VAL A 21 -17.12 -10.18 9.76
CA VAL A 21 -16.64 -8.84 9.40
C VAL A 21 -15.59 -8.35 10.41
N VAL A 22 -15.86 -8.50 11.71
CA VAL A 22 -14.91 -8.13 12.76
C VAL A 22 -13.63 -8.95 12.66
N LEU A 23 -13.74 -10.28 12.50
CA LEU A 23 -12.57 -11.15 12.36
C LEU A 23 -11.75 -10.78 11.13
N LEU A 24 -12.38 -10.55 9.97
CA LEU A 24 -11.65 -10.15 8.75
C LEU A 24 -10.95 -8.80 8.93
N THR A 25 -11.58 -7.84 9.61
CA THR A 25 -10.98 -6.54 9.93
C THR A 25 -9.74 -6.70 10.82
N LEU A 26 -9.82 -7.53 11.86
CA LEU A 26 -8.70 -7.83 12.74
C LEU A 26 -7.58 -8.58 12.03
N VAL A 27 -7.91 -9.55 11.18
CA VAL A 27 -6.94 -10.28 10.34
C VAL A 27 -6.21 -9.30 9.40
N THR A 28 -6.95 -8.40 8.77
CA THR A 28 -6.37 -7.37 7.90
C THR A 28 -5.41 -6.46 8.67
N PHE A 29 -5.85 -5.97 9.82
CA PHE A 29 -5.02 -5.12 10.67
C PHE A 29 -3.73 -5.84 11.10
N ALA A 30 -3.82 -7.09 11.57
CA ALA A 30 -2.66 -7.88 11.99
C ALA A 30 -1.70 -8.14 10.83
N ALA A 31 -2.21 -8.57 9.67
CA ALA A 31 -1.40 -8.87 8.49
C ALA A 31 -0.68 -7.63 7.98
N LEU A 32 -1.37 -6.48 7.89
CA LEU A 32 -0.78 -5.24 7.43
C LEU A 32 0.15 -4.62 8.47
N SER A 33 -0.07 -4.81 9.77
CA SER A 33 0.89 -4.43 10.80
C SER A 33 2.21 -5.17 10.63
N GLY A 34 2.18 -6.50 10.45
CA GLY A 34 3.39 -7.29 10.20
C GLY A 34 4.10 -6.91 8.89
N PHE A 35 3.35 -6.59 7.85
CA PHE A 35 3.92 -6.10 6.60
C PHE A 35 4.60 -4.74 6.79
N GLN A 36 3.91 -3.76 7.33
CA GLN A 36 4.40 -2.38 7.48
C GLN A 36 5.58 -2.28 8.46
N LEU A 37 5.59 -3.07 9.55
CA LEU A 37 6.73 -3.15 10.45
C LEU A 37 8.03 -3.52 9.72
N LEU A 38 7.95 -4.43 8.76
CA LEU A 38 9.12 -4.95 8.05
C LEU A 38 9.45 -4.19 6.77
N LEU A 39 8.56 -3.34 6.26
CA LEU A 39 8.72 -2.66 4.98
C LEU A 39 9.93 -1.70 4.96
N SER A 40 10.15 -0.97 6.05
CA SER A 40 11.31 -0.07 6.20
C SER A 40 12.54 -0.75 6.85
N VAL A 41 12.33 -1.84 7.58
CA VAL A 41 13.37 -2.53 8.34
C VAL A 41 14.18 -3.50 7.48
N VAL A 42 13.53 -4.27 6.59
CA VAL A 42 14.20 -5.26 5.75
C VAL A 42 15.23 -4.62 4.79
N PRO A 43 14.96 -3.48 4.14
CA PRO A 43 15.97 -2.79 3.35
C PRO A 43 17.19 -2.35 4.19
N LEU A 44 16.96 -1.80 5.39
CA LEU A 44 18.02 -1.43 6.31
C LEU A 44 18.86 -2.64 6.71
N TYR A 45 18.23 -3.77 6.97
CA TYR A 45 18.92 -5.03 7.28
C TYR A 45 19.73 -5.56 6.08
N ALA A 46 19.22 -5.45 4.86
CA ALA A 46 19.91 -5.85 3.64
C ALA A 46 21.15 -4.99 3.36
N ASP A 47 21.11 -3.69 3.68
CA ASP A 47 22.26 -2.79 3.63
C ASP A 47 23.36 -3.25 4.58
N GLN A 48 23.01 -3.51 5.85
CA GLN A 48 23.95 -3.98 6.88
C GLN A 48 24.53 -5.38 6.60
N ALA A 49 23.78 -6.22 5.88
CA ALA A 49 24.26 -7.54 5.43
C ALA A 49 25.25 -7.46 4.26
N GLY A 50 25.80 -6.27 3.99
CA GLY A 50 26.82 -6.04 2.96
C GLY A 50 26.27 -5.69 1.59
N GLY A 51 24.93 -5.52 1.46
CA GLY A 51 24.29 -5.17 0.18
C GLY A 51 24.41 -3.71 -0.21
N GLY A 52 24.75 -2.83 0.73
CA GLY A 52 24.72 -1.39 0.52
C GLY A 52 23.32 -0.91 0.06
N SER A 53 23.26 0.29 -0.46
CA SER A 53 22.01 0.87 -0.98
C SER A 53 21.38 0.04 -2.12
N SER A 54 22.21 -0.63 -2.93
CA SER A 54 21.70 -1.55 -3.98
C SER A 54 20.99 -2.75 -3.37
N GLY A 55 21.52 -3.36 -2.32
CA GLY A 55 20.88 -4.46 -1.60
C GLY A 55 19.58 -4.04 -0.93
N ALA A 56 19.55 -2.86 -0.30
CA ALA A 56 18.34 -2.27 0.26
C ALA A 56 17.26 -2.06 -0.80
N GLY A 57 17.63 -1.48 -1.95
CA GLY A 57 16.73 -1.27 -3.07
C GLY A 57 16.20 -2.57 -3.67
N LEU A 58 17.06 -3.58 -3.82
CA LEU A 58 16.69 -4.91 -4.29
C LEU A 58 15.68 -5.60 -3.37
N ALA A 59 15.83 -5.45 -2.04
CA ALA A 59 14.89 -6.03 -1.08
C ALA A 59 13.47 -5.51 -1.30
N THR A 60 13.28 -4.21 -1.40
CA THR A 60 11.95 -3.63 -1.69
C THR A 60 11.48 -4.00 -3.09
N ALA A 61 12.36 -3.96 -4.10
CA ALA A 61 12.01 -4.26 -5.48
C ALA A 61 11.53 -5.72 -5.66
N VAL A 62 12.23 -6.69 -5.10
CA VAL A 62 11.87 -8.11 -5.14
C VAL A 62 10.54 -8.36 -4.46
N PHE A 63 10.28 -7.70 -3.32
CA PHE A 63 8.99 -7.78 -2.64
C PHE A 63 7.86 -7.27 -3.54
N MET A 64 8.00 -6.06 -4.09
CA MET A 64 6.96 -5.46 -4.93
C MET A 64 6.77 -6.21 -6.25
N LEU A 65 7.85 -6.68 -6.87
CA LEU A 65 7.77 -7.49 -8.09
C LEU A 65 7.01 -8.79 -7.85
N SER A 66 7.34 -9.53 -6.80
CA SER A 66 6.63 -10.78 -6.45
C SER A 66 5.16 -10.52 -6.09
N THR A 67 4.86 -9.39 -5.45
CA THR A 67 3.50 -8.93 -5.17
C THR A 67 2.71 -8.73 -6.47
N VAL A 68 3.22 -7.92 -7.39
CA VAL A 68 2.54 -7.63 -8.68
C VAL A 68 2.35 -8.89 -9.51
N LEU A 69 3.38 -9.74 -9.63
CA LEU A 69 3.29 -11.01 -10.35
C LEU A 69 2.23 -11.94 -9.76
N THR A 70 2.09 -11.95 -8.44
CA THR A 70 1.06 -12.73 -7.74
C THR A 70 -0.32 -12.16 -8.00
N GLN A 71 -0.50 -10.84 -7.89
CA GLN A 71 -1.79 -10.17 -8.14
C GLN A 71 -2.33 -10.47 -9.54
N ILE A 72 -1.47 -10.49 -10.56
CA ILE A 72 -1.86 -10.84 -11.94
C ILE A 72 -2.40 -12.28 -12.03
N GLN A 73 -1.93 -13.19 -11.19
CA GLN A 73 -2.35 -14.60 -11.18
C GLN A 73 -3.56 -14.87 -10.28
N MET A 74 -3.99 -13.91 -9.46
CA MET A 74 -5.06 -14.10 -8.48
C MET A 74 -6.38 -14.63 -9.05
N PRO A 75 -6.85 -14.25 -10.26
CA PRO A 75 -8.07 -14.85 -10.81
C PRO A 75 -7.99 -16.37 -10.97
N ARG A 76 -6.79 -16.89 -11.33
CA ARG A 76 -6.56 -18.35 -11.44
C ARG A 76 -6.49 -19.01 -10.07
N VAL A 77 -5.79 -18.38 -9.12
CA VAL A 77 -5.63 -18.86 -7.74
C VAL A 77 -6.99 -18.93 -7.05
N LEU A 78 -7.78 -17.87 -7.13
CA LEU A 78 -9.11 -17.81 -6.51
C LEU A 78 -10.10 -18.77 -7.16
N GLY A 79 -10.05 -18.95 -8.48
CA GLY A 79 -10.88 -19.93 -9.18
C GLY A 79 -10.57 -21.37 -8.80
N ARG A 80 -9.32 -21.67 -8.38
CA ARG A 80 -8.90 -23.03 -8.01
C ARG A 80 -9.06 -23.34 -6.52
N TYR A 81 -8.74 -22.39 -5.63
CA TYR A 81 -8.64 -22.63 -4.18
C TYR A 81 -9.73 -21.91 -3.38
N GLY A 82 -10.40 -20.90 -3.96
CA GLY A 82 -11.36 -20.04 -3.26
C GLY A 82 -10.70 -19.06 -2.28
N TYR A 83 -11.49 -18.11 -1.74
CA TYR A 83 -11.00 -17.05 -0.86
C TYR A 83 -10.37 -17.55 0.45
N PRO A 84 -10.98 -18.50 1.22
CA PRO A 84 -10.44 -18.85 2.53
C PRO A 84 -9.07 -19.54 2.47
N ARG A 85 -8.89 -20.47 1.50
CA ARG A 85 -7.61 -21.18 1.33
C ARG A 85 -6.54 -20.25 0.77
N ALA A 86 -6.90 -19.35 -0.18
CA ALA A 86 -5.99 -18.36 -0.69
C ALA A 86 -5.53 -17.41 0.43
N LEU A 87 -6.46 -16.92 1.26
CA LEU A 87 -6.13 -16.05 2.39
C LEU A 87 -5.22 -16.77 3.40
N ALA A 88 -5.52 -18.02 3.76
CA ALA A 88 -4.67 -18.81 4.66
C ALA A 88 -3.25 -18.97 4.11
N GLY A 89 -3.11 -19.32 2.82
CA GLY A 89 -1.81 -19.39 2.15
C GLY A 89 -1.08 -18.04 2.12
N GLY A 90 -1.81 -16.97 1.81
CA GLY A 90 -1.25 -15.61 1.81
C GLY A 90 -0.70 -15.18 3.17
N LEU A 91 -1.45 -15.41 4.25
CA LEU A 91 -1.02 -15.12 5.62
C LEU A 91 0.18 -15.97 6.04
N LEU A 92 0.18 -17.26 5.65
CA LEU A 92 1.31 -18.16 5.91
C LEU A 92 2.58 -17.67 5.20
N PHE A 93 2.50 -17.35 3.89
CA PHE A 93 3.63 -16.89 3.11
C PHE A 93 4.10 -15.48 3.52
N LEU A 94 3.23 -14.64 4.05
CA LEU A 94 3.63 -13.34 4.57
C LEU A 94 4.32 -13.45 5.94
N GLY A 95 3.81 -14.31 6.83
CA GLY A 95 4.25 -14.39 8.23
C GLY A 95 5.42 -15.34 8.45
N LEU A 96 5.27 -16.63 8.08
CA LEU A 96 6.24 -17.67 8.42
C LEU A 96 7.66 -17.38 7.92
N PRO A 97 7.88 -16.91 6.67
CA PRO A 97 9.23 -16.64 6.20
C PRO A 97 9.93 -15.52 6.97
N ALA A 98 9.21 -14.59 7.61
CA ALA A 98 9.82 -13.48 8.33
C ALA A 98 10.79 -13.93 9.46
N PHE A 99 10.53 -15.07 10.08
CA PHE A 99 11.42 -15.63 11.12
C PHE A 99 12.78 -16.03 10.56
N PHE A 100 12.87 -16.36 9.27
CA PHE A 100 14.12 -16.75 8.64
C PHE A 100 15.04 -15.56 8.35
N TYR A 101 14.57 -14.30 8.45
CA TYR A 101 15.47 -13.15 8.38
C TYR A 101 16.55 -13.17 9.46
N ALA A 102 16.25 -13.66 10.66
CA ALA A 102 17.23 -13.76 11.75
C ALA A 102 18.44 -14.63 11.39
N TYR A 103 18.29 -15.55 10.45
CA TYR A 103 19.36 -16.45 9.97
C TYR A 103 19.96 -16.00 8.64
N ALA A 104 19.40 -14.99 8.00
CA ALA A 104 19.80 -14.50 6.69
C ALA A 104 20.90 -13.43 6.82
N GLN A 105 22.15 -13.83 6.95
CA GLN A 105 23.29 -12.94 7.18
C GLN A 105 23.87 -12.30 5.92
N THR A 106 23.37 -12.65 4.72
CA THR A 106 23.79 -12.09 3.44
C THR A 106 22.57 -11.70 2.60
N VAL A 107 22.79 -10.89 1.56
CA VAL A 107 21.70 -10.36 0.73
C VAL A 107 20.86 -11.45 0.06
N ALA A 108 21.49 -12.52 -0.46
CA ALA A 108 20.77 -13.53 -1.23
C ALA A 108 19.65 -14.26 -0.43
N PRO A 109 19.88 -14.79 0.79
CA PRO A 109 18.80 -15.36 1.59
C PRO A 109 17.77 -14.31 2.05
N ILE A 110 18.17 -13.04 2.29
CA ILE A 110 17.23 -11.97 2.57
C ILE A 110 16.25 -11.80 1.39
N LEU A 111 16.78 -11.74 0.16
CA LEU A 111 15.95 -11.61 -1.05
C LEU A 111 15.02 -12.82 -1.25
N ALA A 112 15.52 -14.05 -0.97
CA ALA A 112 14.70 -15.25 -1.07
C ALA A 112 13.49 -15.22 -0.11
N VAL A 113 13.73 -14.87 1.16
CA VAL A 113 12.66 -14.67 2.15
C VAL A 113 11.69 -13.58 1.72
N THR A 114 12.24 -12.46 1.24
CA THR A 114 11.47 -11.30 0.78
C THR A 114 10.57 -11.65 -0.40
N LEU A 115 11.05 -12.45 -1.36
CA LEU A 115 10.28 -12.92 -2.51
C LEU A 115 9.05 -13.73 -2.06
N VAL A 116 9.24 -14.68 -1.16
CA VAL A 116 8.13 -15.51 -0.65
C VAL A 116 7.12 -14.66 0.10
N ARG A 117 7.57 -13.70 0.90
CA ARG A 117 6.68 -12.77 1.63
C ARG A 117 5.88 -11.88 0.68
N GLY A 118 6.49 -11.40 -0.41
CA GLY A 118 5.80 -10.62 -1.42
C GLY A 118 4.69 -11.41 -2.14
N VAL A 119 4.87 -12.72 -2.37
CA VAL A 119 3.79 -13.60 -2.85
C VAL A 119 2.62 -13.59 -1.84
N GLY A 120 2.90 -13.76 -0.55
CA GLY A 120 1.88 -13.69 0.50
C GLY A 120 1.11 -12.38 0.50
N PHE A 121 1.83 -11.26 0.40
CA PHE A 121 1.23 -9.91 0.36
C PHE A 121 0.34 -9.73 -0.87
N GLY A 122 0.78 -10.17 -2.05
CA GLY A 122 0.00 -10.11 -3.29
C GLY A 122 -1.34 -10.87 -3.20
N VAL A 123 -1.37 -11.98 -2.47
CA VAL A 123 -2.60 -12.73 -2.23
C VAL A 123 -3.54 -11.95 -1.29
N ILE A 124 -3.04 -11.50 -0.13
CA ILE A 124 -3.91 -10.91 0.89
C ILE A 124 -4.53 -9.59 0.44
N THR A 125 -3.80 -8.76 -0.32
CA THR A 125 -4.31 -7.47 -0.81
C THR A 125 -5.53 -7.62 -1.70
N VAL A 126 -5.55 -8.64 -2.56
CA VAL A 126 -6.70 -8.92 -3.43
C VAL A 126 -7.85 -9.55 -2.64
N VAL A 127 -7.54 -10.49 -1.73
CA VAL A 127 -8.56 -11.25 -1.00
C VAL A 127 -9.30 -10.39 0.02
N PHE A 128 -8.62 -9.50 0.74
CA PHE A 128 -9.26 -8.65 1.75
C PHE A 128 -10.36 -7.78 1.16
N ALA A 129 -10.08 -7.11 0.05
CA ALA A 129 -11.05 -6.23 -0.61
C ALA A 129 -12.28 -7.00 -1.14
N ALA A 130 -12.07 -8.21 -1.69
CA ALA A 130 -13.15 -9.03 -2.20
C ALA A 130 -14.00 -9.64 -1.08
N LEU A 131 -13.34 -10.18 -0.05
CA LEU A 131 -14.00 -10.92 1.01
C LEU A 131 -14.84 -10.02 1.93
N ILE A 132 -14.41 -8.77 2.20
CA ILE A 132 -15.20 -7.83 3.02
C ILE A 132 -16.53 -7.48 2.34
N VAL A 133 -16.54 -7.34 1.01
CA VAL A 133 -17.77 -7.06 0.23
C VAL A 133 -18.71 -8.26 0.22
N GLU A 134 -18.16 -9.50 0.24
CA GLU A 134 -18.94 -10.73 0.29
C GLU A 134 -19.57 -10.97 1.67
N LEU A 135 -18.83 -10.67 2.75
CA LEU A 135 -19.26 -10.91 4.13
C LEU A 135 -20.20 -9.82 4.68
N ALA A 136 -20.15 -8.61 4.11
CA ALA A 136 -20.95 -7.50 4.57
C ALA A 136 -22.38 -7.55 4.01
N PRO A 137 -23.41 -7.21 4.83
CA PRO A 137 -24.77 -7.02 4.35
C PRO A 137 -24.80 -6.00 3.20
N PRO A 138 -25.59 -6.22 2.13
CA PRO A 138 -25.61 -5.35 0.95
C PRO A 138 -25.84 -3.86 1.28
N GLU A 139 -26.69 -3.58 2.27
CA GLU A 139 -27.08 -2.23 2.71
C GLU A 139 -25.94 -1.51 3.44
N ARG A 140 -24.99 -2.25 4.02
CA ARG A 140 -23.91 -1.73 4.88
C ARG A 140 -22.51 -1.98 4.34
N ARG A 141 -22.36 -2.33 3.07
CA ARG A 141 -21.06 -2.56 2.42
C ARG A 141 -20.13 -1.36 2.49
N GLY A 142 -20.66 -0.15 2.40
CA GLY A 142 -19.88 1.08 2.55
C GLY A 142 -19.24 1.21 3.92
N GLU A 143 -19.96 0.88 4.99
CA GLU A 143 -19.45 0.91 6.36
C GLU A 143 -18.38 -0.18 6.58
N ALA A 144 -18.61 -1.38 6.04
CA ALA A 144 -17.64 -2.47 6.12
C ALA A 144 -16.33 -2.14 5.38
N LEU A 145 -16.41 -1.51 4.20
CA LEU A 145 -15.25 -0.99 3.48
C LEU A 145 -14.55 0.13 4.25
N GLY A 146 -15.29 0.95 5.00
CA GLY A 146 -14.75 1.95 5.91
C GLY A 146 -13.91 1.33 7.03
N LEU A 147 -14.42 0.25 7.66
CA LEU A 147 -13.69 -0.51 8.69
C LEU A 147 -12.43 -1.15 8.12
N LEU A 148 -12.52 -1.76 6.94
CA LEU A 148 -11.36 -2.30 6.24
C LEU A 148 -10.33 -1.20 5.95
N GLY A 149 -10.79 -0.02 5.51
CA GLY A 149 -9.95 1.15 5.28
C GLY A 149 -9.18 1.58 6.53
N LEU A 150 -9.80 1.58 7.70
CA LEU A 150 -9.14 1.83 8.97
C LEU A 150 -8.09 0.76 9.30
N ALA A 151 -8.43 -0.52 9.09
CA ALA A 151 -7.51 -1.64 9.33
C ALA A 151 -6.27 -1.61 8.42
N ILE A 152 -6.37 -0.98 7.24
CA ILE A 152 -5.26 -0.74 6.31
C ILE A 152 -4.46 0.51 6.72
N THR A 153 -5.15 1.58 7.07
CA THR A 153 -4.54 2.90 7.26
C THR A 153 -3.78 3.01 8.58
N LEU A 154 -4.30 2.46 9.68
CA LEU A 154 -3.65 2.54 10.99
C LEU A 154 -2.25 1.88 11.00
N PRO A 155 -2.04 0.65 10.48
CA PRO A 155 -0.71 0.09 10.33
C PRO A 155 0.23 0.96 9.48
N ASN A 156 -0.27 1.53 8.40
CA ASN A 156 0.52 2.40 7.52
C ASN A 156 1.02 3.66 8.25
N ILE A 157 0.21 4.24 9.15
CA ILE A 157 0.61 5.40 9.93
C ILE A 157 1.71 5.05 10.93
N PHE A 158 1.53 3.98 11.71
CA PHE A 158 2.34 3.73 12.89
C PHE A 158 3.45 2.69 12.68
N CYS A 159 3.19 1.62 11.92
CA CYS A 159 4.06 0.45 11.97
C CYS A 159 5.39 0.65 11.23
N ASN A 160 5.47 1.48 10.19
CA ASN A 160 6.76 1.80 9.55
C ASN A 160 7.72 2.51 10.52
N SER A 161 7.21 3.49 11.25
CA SER A 161 7.96 4.21 12.27
C SER A 161 8.29 3.31 13.47
N LEU A 162 7.29 2.55 13.93
CA LEU A 162 7.44 1.62 15.06
C LEU A 162 8.46 0.53 14.76
N GLY A 163 8.54 0.04 13.51
CA GLY A 163 9.54 -0.93 13.09
C GLY A 163 10.96 -0.42 13.30
N LEU A 164 11.27 0.78 12.82
CA LEU A 164 12.58 1.41 13.00
C LEU A 164 12.89 1.68 14.47
N TRP A 165 11.93 2.23 15.21
CA TRP A 165 12.08 2.45 16.66
C TRP A 165 12.34 1.16 17.42
N THR A 166 11.68 0.07 17.04
CA THR A 166 11.87 -1.24 17.68
C THR A 166 13.25 -1.80 17.37
N VAL A 167 13.77 -1.62 16.13
CA VAL A 167 15.15 -2.00 15.79
C VAL A 167 16.15 -1.27 16.66
N ASP A 168 16.01 0.04 16.81
CA ASP A 168 16.92 0.86 17.63
C ASP A 168 16.95 0.42 19.11
N ARG A 169 15.81 -0.03 19.64
CA ARG A 169 15.65 -0.33 21.06
C ARG A 169 15.90 -1.80 21.41
N PHE A 170 15.50 -2.72 20.53
CA PHE A 170 15.44 -4.16 20.81
C PHE A 170 16.13 -5.03 19.76
N GLY A 171 16.64 -4.41 18.68
CA GLY A 171 17.28 -5.12 17.59
C GLY A 171 16.34 -5.70 16.55
N TYR A 172 16.93 -6.23 15.47
CA TYR A 172 16.21 -6.75 14.31
C TYR A 172 15.35 -7.99 14.62
N GLU A 173 15.85 -8.89 15.49
CA GLU A 173 15.18 -10.16 15.78
C GLU A 173 13.76 -9.96 16.31
N VAL A 174 13.58 -9.00 17.21
CA VAL A 174 12.26 -8.68 17.78
C VAL A 174 11.30 -8.22 16.69
N VAL A 175 11.77 -7.39 15.76
CA VAL A 175 10.94 -6.91 14.65
C VAL A 175 10.57 -8.05 13.70
N PHE A 176 11.50 -8.96 13.40
CA PHE A 176 11.24 -10.14 12.56
C PHE A 176 10.21 -11.07 13.21
N VAL A 177 10.33 -11.30 14.52
CA VAL A 177 9.38 -12.13 15.27
C VAL A 177 8.00 -11.49 15.30
N VAL A 178 7.89 -10.22 15.69
CA VAL A 178 6.60 -9.51 15.77
C VAL A 178 5.97 -9.38 14.37
N GLY A 179 6.77 -8.98 13.37
CA GLY A 179 6.31 -8.83 11.99
C GLY A 179 5.88 -10.15 11.33
N GLY A 180 6.47 -11.28 11.74
CA GLY A 180 6.08 -12.62 11.30
C GLY A 180 4.89 -13.18 12.07
N ALA A 181 4.84 -12.95 13.39
CA ALA A 181 3.76 -13.46 14.25
C ALA A 181 2.41 -12.78 13.95
N ALA A 182 2.41 -11.49 13.62
CA ALA A 182 1.18 -10.75 13.38
C ALA A 182 0.31 -11.35 12.24
N PRO A 183 0.82 -11.65 11.03
CA PRO A 183 0.05 -12.36 10.02
C PRO A 183 -0.37 -13.77 10.44
N LEU A 184 0.46 -14.49 11.21
CA LEU A 184 0.14 -15.84 11.69
C LEU A 184 -0.98 -15.82 12.74
N LEU A 185 -1.05 -14.80 13.59
CA LEU A 185 -2.21 -14.57 14.45
C LEU A 185 -3.48 -14.39 13.62
N GLY A 186 -3.39 -13.64 12.51
CA GLY A 186 -4.47 -13.54 11.54
C GLY A 186 -4.87 -14.90 10.96
N LEU A 187 -3.91 -15.79 10.70
CA LEU A 187 -4.17 -17.15 10.22
C LEU A 187 -4.97 -17.98 11.24
N VAL A 188 -4.71 -17.84 12.53
CA VAL A 188 -5.50 -18.51 13.58
C VAL A 188 -6.92 -17.93 13.63
N MET A 189 -7.06 -16.60 13.50
CA MET A 189 -8.38 -15.95 13.52
C MET A 189 -9.26 -16.36 12.34
N ILE A 190 -8.69 -16.65 11.18
CA ILE A 190 -9.43 -17.02 9.97
C ILE A 190 -10.17 -18.35 10.13
N LEU A 191 -9.74 -19.23 11.03
CA LEU A 191 -10.42 -20.49 11.35
C LEU A 191 -11.84 -20.25 11.90
N GLY A 192 -12.11 -19.05 12.42
CA GLY A 192 -13.44 -18.63 12.86
C GLY A 192 -14.35 -18.10 11.75
N ILE A 193 -13.85 -17.93 10.52
CA ILE A 193 -14.60 -17.41 9.38
C ILE A 193 -15.11 -18.60 8.56
N ARG A 194 -16.40 -18.90 8.68
CA ARG A 194 -17.07 -19.84 7.75
C ARG A 194 -17.44 -19.04 6.51
N SER A 195 -16.68 -19.19 5.43
CA SER A 195 -17.02 -18.60 4.13
C SER A 195 -17.96 -19.51 3.37
N ALA A 196 -18.96 -18.93 2.71
CA ALA A 196 -19.76 -19.63 1.71
C ALA A 196 -18.88 -20.06 0.52
N ALA A 197 -19.33 -21.04 -0.22
CA ALA A 197 -18.62 -21.55 -1.40
C ALA A 197 -18.36 -20.43 -2.42
N PRO A 198 -17.27 -20.50 -3.20
CA PRO A 198 -16.87 -19.44 -4.11
C PRO A 198 -18.00 -19.09 -5.07
N SER A 199 -18.49 -17.85 -5.00
CA SER A 199 -19.42 -17.31 -5.96
C SER A 199 -18.62 -17.02 -7.24
N GLY A 200 -18.54 -18.02 -8.10
CA GLY A 200 -17.73 -18.03 -9.30
C GLY A 200 -18.22 -17.05 -10.37
N LYS A 201 -17.87 -15.78 -10.27
CA LYS A 201 -17.78 -14.90 -11.44
C LYS A 201 -16.36 -14.93 -11.95
N LYS A 202 -16.16 -15.63 -13.08
CA LYS A 202 -14.93 -15.57 -13.87
C LYS A 202 -14.79 -14.18 -14.47
N GLU A 203 -14.15 -13.26 -13.77
CA GLU A 203 -13.62 -12.06 -14.40
C GLU A 203 -12.21 -12.37 -14.91
N GLY A 204 -12.03 -12.34 -16.23
CA GLY A 204 -10.73 -12.52 -16.89
C GLY A 204 -9.85 -11.29 -16.65
N ALA A 205 -9.31 -11.11 -15.46
CA ALA A 205 -8.55 -9.93 -15.07
C ALA A 205 -7.24 -9.70 -15.85
N GLY A 206 -6.61 -10.75 -16.40
CA GLY A 206 -5.31 -10.61 -17.06
C GLY A 206 -5.37 -9.93 -18.43
N ALA A 207 -6.36 -10.24 -19.26
CA ALA A 207 -6.53 -9.61 -20.58
C ALA A 207 -6.97 -8.14 -20.46
N GLY A 208 -7.74 -7.81 -19.41
CA GLY A 208 -8.19 -6.45 -19.12
C GLY A 208 -7.09 -5.49 -18.69
N PHE A 209 -6.07 -5.95 -17.96
CA PHE A 209 -4.98 -5.10 -17.46
C PHE A 209 -4.19 -4.42 -18.58
N PHE A 210 -3.66 -5.19 -19.54
CA PHE A 210 -2.91 -4.63 -20.66
C PHE A 210 -3.80 -3.83 -21.62
N ALA A 211 -5.04 -4.24 -21.82
CA ALA A 211 -6.02 -3.45 -22.56
C ALA A 211 -6.33 -2.11 -21.88
N GLY A 212 -6.42 -2.09 -20.55
CA GLY A 212 -6.56 -0.87 -19.78
C GLY A 212 -5.36 0.09 -19.93
N LEU A 213 -4.12 -0.42 -19.85
CA LEU A 213 -2.89 0.36 -20.11
C LEU A 213 -2.79 0.84 -21.57
N GLY A 214 -3.42 0.17 -22.51
CA GLY A 214 -3.55 0.62 -23.91
C GLY A 214 -4.37 1.92 -24.03
N ARG A 215 -5.31 2.19 -23.11
CA ARG A 215 -6.12 3.41 -23.11
C ARG A 215 -5.30 4.59 -22.61
N ALA A 216 -5.04 5.58 -23.47
CA ALA A 216 -4.18 6.72 -23.15
C ALA A 216 -4.55 7.48 -21.85
N PRO A 217 -5.85 7.73 -21.54
CA PRO A 217 -6.22 8.39 -20.29
C PRO A 217 -5.85 7.59 -19.05
N LEU A 218 -6.06 6.27 -19.03
CA LEU A 218 -5.70 5.40 -17.91
C LEU A 218 -4.19 5.29 -17.75
N ARG A 219 -3.45 5.16 -18.87
CA ARG A 219 -1.98 5.10 -18.87
C ARG A 219 -1.35 6.35 -18.27
N ARG A 220 -1.89 7.56 -18.56
CA ARG A 220 -1.37 8.82 -18.01
C ARG A 220 -1.51 8.86 -16.49
N ILE A 221 -2.70 8.52 -15.96
CA ILE A 221 -2.91 8.47 -14.51
C ILE A 221 -2.05 7.39 -13.87
N PHE A 222 -1.93 6.23 -14.51
CA PHE A 222 -1.04 5.17 -14.05
C PHE A 222 0.41 5.67 -13.91
N LEU A 223 0.95 6.32 -14.94
CA LEU A 223 2.32 6.87 -14.92
C LEU A 223 2.49 7.98 -13.89
N LEU A 224 1.52 8.89 -13.78
CA LEU A 224 1.55 9.97 -12.79
C LEU A 224 1.57 9.41 -11.38
N PHE A 225 0.70 8.43 -11.08
CA PHE A 225 0.65 7.82 -9.77
C PHE A 225 1.88 6.95 -9.50
N ALA A 226 2.35 6.18 -10.47
CA ALA A 226 3.58 5.39 -10.38
C ALA A 226 4.81 6.28 -10.10
N THR A 227 4.90 7.49 -10.68
CA THR A 227 5.96 8.44 -10.36
C THR A 227 5.89 8.94 -8.92
N SER A 228 4.68 9.15 -8.39
CA SER A 228 4.50 9.57 -7.00
C SER A 228 4.85 8.46 -6.02
N THR A 229 4.44 7.22 -6.31
CA THR A 229 4.75 6.05 -5.48
C THR A 229 6.20 5.61 -5.61
N MET A 230 6.86 5.91 -6.72
CA MET A 230 8.31 5.77 -6.89
C MET A 230 9.05 6.57 -5.81
N ALA A 231 8.67 7.82 -5.59
CA ALA A 231 9.23 8.64 -4.51
C ALA A 231 8.89 8.05 -3.12
N GLY A 232 7.69 7.52 -2.94
CA GLY A 232 7.32 6.77 -1.73
C GLY A 232 8.24 5.56 -1.49
N GLY A 233 8.55 4.80 -2.54
CA GLY A 233 9.50 3.69 -2.49
C GLY A 233 10.93 4.12 -2.13
N VAL A 234 11.38 5.24 -2.69
CA VAL A 234 12.68 5.84 -2.33
C VAL A 234 12.72 6.22 -0.85
N ILE A 235 11.68 6.89 -0.37
CA ILE A 235 11.60 7.35 1.03
C ILE A 235 11.57 6.17 1.99
N ILE A 236 10.65 5.21 1.80
CA ILE A 236 10.49 4.09 2.74
C ILE A 236 11.75 3.22 2.81
N THR A 237 12.47 3.10 1.70
CA THR A 237 13.66 2.25 1.57
C THR A 237 14.92 2.96 2.05
N PHE A 238 15.12 4.23 1.70
CA PHE A 238 16.40 4.90 1.84
C PHE A 238 16.44 6.02 2.88
N LEU A 239 15.29 6.54 3.33
CA LEU A 239 15.30 7.56 4.38
C LEU A 239 15.93 7.06 5.69
N PRO A 240 15.68 5.80 6.13
CA PRO A 240 16.38 5.25 7.31
C PRO A 240 17.90 5.17 7.17
N LEU A 241 18.40 5.00 5.93
CA LEU A 241 19.84 4.97 5.61
C LEU A 241 20.43 6.38 5.48
N ALA A 242 19.64 7.33 4.92
CA ALA A 242 20.06 8.71 4.70
C ALA A 242 20.11 9.54 6.00
N VAL A 243 19.22 9.23 6.95
CA VAL A 243 19.06 9.95 8.22
C VAL A 243 19.12 8.92 9.37
N PRO A 244 20.31 8.41 9.65
CA PRO A 244 20.48 7.47 10.76
C PRO A 244 20.32 8.19 12.10
N GLY A 245 19.90 7.45 13.12
CA GLY A 245 19.78 7.93 14.49
C GLY A 245 18.35 7.90 15.02
N SER A 246 18.22 8.21 16.30
CA SER A 246 16.98 8.20 17.06
C SER A 246 16.61 9.62 17.52
N GLY A 247 15.36 9.79 17.96
CA GLY A 247 14.84 11.06 18.48
C GLY A 247 13.88 11.78 17.54
N VAL A 248 13.62 13.05 17.82
CA VAL A 248 12.59 13.84 17.14
C VAL A 248 12.88 14.04 15.65
N PHE A 249 14.15 14.22 15.28
CA PHE A 249 14.58 14.45 13.90
C PHE A 249 15.15 13.19 13.25
N SER A 250 14.51 12.04 13.46
CA SER A 250 14.89 10.75 12.90
C SER A 250 14.02 10.34 11.70
N ALA A 251 14.50 9.35 10.96
CA ALA A 251 13.72 8.73 9.90
C ALA A 251 12.39 8.15 10.42
N ALA A 252 12.38 7.57 11.63
CA ALA A 252 11.17 7.03 12.26
C ALA A 252 10.12 8.14 12.47
N SER A 253 10.52 9.29 13.03
CA SER A 253 9.61 10.42 13.23
C SER A 253 9.13 11.03 11.90
N ALA A 254 10.01 11.09 10.89
CA ALA A 254 9.64 11.56 9.56
C ALA A 254 8.61 10.63 8.89
N LEU A 255 8.81 9.30 8.96
CA LEU A 255 7.84 8.33 8.43
C LEU A 255 6.50 8.37 9.16
N LEU A 256 6.49 8.58 10.47
CA LEU A 256 5.26 8.81 11.23
C LEU A 256 4.53 10.05 10.73
N LEU A 257 5.23 11.16 10.56
CA LEU A 257 4.66 12.42 10.09
C LEU A 257 4.11 12.28 8.67
N ILE A 258 4.82 11.58 7.78
CA ILE A 258 4.34 11.23 6.43
C ILE A 258 3.04 10.43 6.52
N GLY A 259 2.99 9.39 7.37
CA GLY A 259 1.81 8.55 7.55
C GLY A 259 0.59 9.34 8.02
N VAL A 260 0.76 10.17 9.05
CA VAL A 260 -0.31 11.03 9.59
C VAL A 260 -0.78 12.04 8.57
N SER A 261 0.16 12.80 7.98
CA SER A 261 -0.18 13.88 7.05
C SER A 261 -0.78 13.36 5.74
N SER A 262 -0.29 12.24 5.21
CA SER A 262 -0.87 11.64 4.01
C SER A 262 -2.28 11.11 4.24
N THR A 263 -2.55 10.53 5.41
CA THR A 263 -3.90 10.06 5.77
C THR A 263 -4.87 11.23 5.92
N ALA A 264 -4.47 12.27 6.65
CA ALA A 264 -5.29 13.48 6.82
C ALA A 264 -5.56 14.17 5.49
N SER A 265 -4.53 14.31 4.65
CA SER A 265 -4.63 14.92 3.33
C SER A 265 -5.48 14.08 2.38
N ARG A 266 -5.35 12.75 2.39
CA ARG A 266 -6.18 11.84 1.60
C ARG A 266 -7.66 11.97 1.95
N TRP A 267 -7.99 12.06 3.23
CA TRP A 267 -9.36 12.27 3.69
C TRP A 267 -9.91 13.63 3.27
N TRP A 268 -9.11 14.70 3.40
CA TRP A 268 -9.49 16.04 2.93
C TRP A 268 -9.66 16.06 1.41
N ALA A 269 -8.76 15.46 0.65
CA ALA A 269 -8.81 15.38 -0.81
C ALA A 269 -10.05 14.62 -1.32
N GLY A 270 -10.54 13.62 -0.57
CA GLY A 270 -11.81 12.96 -0.86
C GLY A 270 -12.98 13.92 -0.82
N ARG A 271 -13.11 14.68 0.28
CA ARG A 271 -14.16 15.71 0.41
C ARG A 271 -14.05 16.83 -0.60
N PHE A 272 -12.81 17.17 -1.00
CA PHE A 272 -12.60 18.15 -2.06
C PHE A 272 -13.08 17.63 -3.41
N GLY A 273 -12.75 16.38 -3.76
CA GLY A 273 -13.15 15.71 -5.00
C GLY A 273 -14.68 15.52 -5.13
N ASP A 274 -15.40 15.35 -3.99
CA ASP A 274 -16.87 15.29 -3.98
C ASP A 274 -17.52 16.62 -4.40
N ARG A 275 -16.79 17.74 -4.33
CA ARG A 275 -17.33 19.09 -4.55
C ARG A 275 -16.68 19.82 -5.72
N ARG A 276 -15.49 19.42 -6.13
CA ARG A 276 -14.67 20.07 -7.16
C ARG A 276 -13.91 19.03 -7.98
N ASP A 277 -13.44 19.42 -9.15
CA ASP A 277 -12.64 18.56 -10.02
C ASP A 277 -11.38 18.06 -9.29
N PRO A 278 -11.21 16.74 -9.11
CA PRO A 278 -10.03 16.16 -8.46
C PRO A 278 -8.72 16.45 -9.22
N ARG A 279 -8.77 16.80 -10.50
CA ARG A 279 -7.58 17.18 -11.30
C ARG A 279 -6.86 18.40 -10.71
N LEU A 280 -7.59 19.30 -10.05
CA LEU A 280 -7.03 20.48 -9.39
C LEU A 280 -6.03 20.12 -8.28
N LEU A 281 -6.08 18.89 -7.76
CA LEU A 281 -5.15 18.41 -6.72
C LEU A 281 -3.85 17.83 -7.29
N LEU A 282 -3.78 17.53 -8.60
CA LEU A 282 -2.62 16.84 -9.18
C LEU A 282 -1.36 17.72 -9.17
N ALA A 283 -1.45 18.95 -9.67
CA ALA A 283 -0.30 19.85 -9.73
C ALA A 283 0.20 20.26 -8.33
N PRO A 284 -0.63 20.77 -7.40
CA PRO A 284 -0.18 21.11 -6.06
C PRO A 284 0.32 19.88 -5.29
N GLY A 285 -0.29 18.70 -5.50
CA GLY A 285 0.17 17.44 -4.90
C GLY A 285 1.57 17.05 -5.36
N LEU A 286 1.85 17.12 -6.68
CA LEU A 286 3.21 16.86 -7.23
C LEU A 286 4.24 17.86 -6.72
N LEU A 287 3.91 19.14 -6.69
CA LEU A 287 4.81 20.18 -6.18
C LEU A 287 5.13 19.98 -4.70
N ALA A 288 4.12 19.70 -3.88
CA ALA A 288 4.30 19.40 -2.48
C ALA A 288 5.18 18.14 -2.28
N CYS A 289 4.97 17.08 -3.06
CA CYS A 289 5.82 15.90 -3.04
C CYS A 289 7.27 16.22 -3.45
N ALA A 290 7.46 16.97 -4.53
CA ALA A 290 8.79 17.33 -5.03
C ALA A 290 9.58 18.16 -4.00
N LEU A 291 8.97 19.22 -3.45
CA LEU A 291 9.57 20.05 -2.41
C LEU A 291 9.82 19.24 -1.12
N GLY A 292 8.88 18.36 -0.77
CA GLY A 292 9.02 17.47 0.37
C GLY A 292 10.24 16.56 0.25
N VAL A 293 10.38 15.86 -0.88
CA VAL A 293 11.52 14.96 -1.16
C VAL A 293 12.84 15.71 -1.12
N ALA A 294 12.91 16.91 -1.70
CA ALA A 294 14.13 17.73 -1.70
C ALA A 294 14.59 18.12 -0.28
N GLY A 295 13.66 18.29 0.66
CA GLY A 295 13.96 18.67 2.04
C GLY A 295 14.42 17.52 2.93
N LEU A 296 14.06 16.27 2.61
CA LEU A 296 14.31 15.13 3.49
C LEU A 296 15.79 14.90 3.85
N PRO A 297 16.77 14.95 2.93
CA PRO A 297 18.15 14.67 3.24
C PRO A 297 18.86 15.79 4.02
N LEU A 298 18.23 16.94 4.20
CA LEU A 298 18.84 18.12 4.88
C LEU A 298 18.80 18.00 6.41
N GLY A 299 18.03 17.05 6.95
CA GLY A 299 17.99 16.80 8.40
C GLY A 299 17.23 17.87 9.21
N GLY A 300 17.19 17.69 10.53
CA GLY A 300 16.64 18.67 11.47
C GLY A 300 15.18 19.07 11.17
N VAL A 301 14.88 20.34 11.32
CA VAL A 301 13.54 20.90 11.05
C VAL A 301 13.15 20.76 9.58
N VAL A 302 14.12 20.86 8.65
CA VAL A 302 13.87 20.77 7.21
C VAL A 302 13.39 19.37 6.83
N LEU A 303 13.94 18.32 7.44
CA LEU A 303 13.45 16.93 7.32
C LEU A 303 11.96 16.83 7.70
N MET A 304 11.57 17.43 8.82
CA MET A 304 10.16 17.36 9.28
C MET A 304 9.22 18.14 8.38
N VAL A 305 9.63 19.33 7.92
CA VAL A 305 8.86 20.11 6.93
C VAL A 305 8.75 19.34 5.61
N GLY A 306 9.84 18.73 5.16
CA GLY A 306 9.86 17.87 3.97
C GLY A 306 8.92 16.66 4.10
N ALA A 307 8.94 15.99 5.25
CA ALA A 307 8.05 14.88 5.55
C ALA A 307 6.58 15.29 5.54
N LEU A 308 6.26 16.44 6.16
CA LEU A 308 4.91 17.00 6.16
C LEU A 308 4.43 17.32 4.73
N LEU A 309 5.23 18.03 3.95
CA LEU A 309 4.91 18.42 2.58
C LEU A 309 4.73 17.18 1.68
N PHE A 310 5.66 16.21 1.77
CA PHE A 310 5.53 14.97 1.02
C PHE A 310 4.25 14.22 1.39
N GLY A 311 3.95 14.06 2.67
CA GLY A 311 2.73 13.38 3.12
C GLY A 311 1.46 14.07 2.62
N ILE A 312 1.38 15.41 2.71
CA ILE A 312 0.23 16.17 2.20
C ILE A 312 0.07 15.94 0.69
N GLY A 313 1.14 16.12 -0.09
CA GLY A 313 1.10 15.93 -1.54
C GLY A 313 0.75 14.50 -1.94
N PHE A 314 1.35 13.52 -1.27
CA PHE A 314 1.12 12.11 -1.54
C PHE A 314 -0.33 11.68 -1.25
N GLY A 315 -0.92 12.15 -0.13
CA GLY A 315 -2.32 11.90 0.19
C GLY A 315 -3.29 12.50 -0.84
N MET A 316 -3.02 13.74 -1.32
CA MET A 316 -3.77 14.36 -2.41
C MET A 316 -3.72 13.50 -3.68
N LEU A 317 -2.52 13.08 -4.08
CA LEU A 317 -2.31 12.29 -5.30
C LEU A 317 -2.95 10.91 -5.22
N GLN A 318 -2.84 10.23 -4.07
CA GLN A 318 -3.50 8.93 -3.87
C GLN A 318 -5.00 9.00 -4.09
N ASN A 319 -5.66 10.01 -3.53
CA ASN A 319 -7.12 10.14 -3.66
C ASN A 319 -7.52 10.60 -5.06
N ALA A 320 -6.91 11.68 -5.57
CA ALA A 320 -7.24 12.23 -6.87
C ALA A 320 -7.04 11.21 -8.00
N THR A 321 -5.92 10.48 -8.00
CA THR A 321 -5.66 9.45 -9.02
C THR A 321 -6.61 8.27 -8.93
N LEU A 322 -7.04 7.88 -7.72
CA LEU A 322 -8.05 6.83 -7.55
C LEU A 322 -9.39 7.26 -8.16
N ILE A 323 -9.89 8.45 -7.79
CA ILE A 323 -11.16 8.99 -8.33
C ILE A 323 -11.08 9.07 -9.85
N LEU A 324 -10.04 9.71 -10.40
CA LEU A 324 -9.86 9.85 -11.84
C LEU A 324 -9.73 8.52 -12.59
N THR A 325 -9.14 7.49 -11.96
CA THR A 325 -9.10 6.14 -12.53
C THR A 325 -10.50 5.53 -12.61
N MET A 326 -11.30 5.68 -11.53
CA MET A 326 -12.66 5.15 -11.48
C MET A 326 -13.62 5.87 -12.43
N GLU A 327 -13.44 7.18 -12.64
CA GLU A 327 -14.23 7.96 -13.62
C GLU A 327 -13.98 7.56 -15.08
N ARG A 328 -12.78 6.97 -15.37
CA ARG A 328 -12.37 6.58 -16.72
C ARG A 328 -12.67 5.12 -17.08
N VAL A 329 -13.32 4.41 -16.19
CA VAL A 329 -13.78 3.03 -16.41
C VAL A 329 -15.28 2.94 -16.21
N SER A 330 -15.96 2.03 -16.92
CA SER A 330 -17.38 1.75 -16.70
C SER A 330 -17.60 1.07 -15.33
N LYS A 331 -18.81 1.11 -14.81
CA LYS A 331 -19.16 0.43 -13.54
C LYS A 331 -18.81 -1.07 -13.54
N SER A 332 -18.95 -1.72 -14.71
CA SER A 332 -18.55 -3.13 -14.89
C SER A 332 -17.04 -3.35 -14.89
N GLU A 333 -16.23 -2.29 -15.10
CA GLU A 333 -14.76 -2.32 -15.14
C GLU A 333 -14.11 -1.78 -13.84
N TYR A 334 -14.87 -1.53 -12.76
CA TYR A 334 -14.29 -1.01 -11.51
C TYR A 334 -13.18 -1.93 -10.95
N GLY A 335 -13.30 -3.25 -11.17
CA GLY A 335 -12.23 -4.19 -10.83
C GLY A 335 -10.94 -3.92 -11.58
N LEU A 336 -11.02 -3.59 -12.89
CA LEU A 336 -9.88 -3.19 -13.71
C LEU A 336 -9.26 -1.89 -13.20
N GLY A 337 -10.08 -0.87 -12.90
CA GLY A 337 -9.61 0.40 -12.34
C GLY A 337 -8.83 0.23 -11.05
N SER A 338 -9.38 -0.57 -10.12
CA SER A 338 -8.71 -0.89 -8.85
C SER A 338 -7.40 -1.64 -9.07
N THR A 339 -7.36 -2.61 -9.98
CA THR A 339 -6.15 -3.37 -10.30
C THR A 339 -5.06 -2.47 -10.89
N LEU A 340 -5.43 -1.57 -11.82
CA LEU A 340 -4.48 -0.62 -12.41
C LEU A 340 -3.91 0.34 -11.36
N TRP A 341 -4.75 0.84 -10.47
CA TRP A 341 -4.31 1.76 -9.43
C TRP A 341 -3.36 1.09 -8.42
N ASN A 342 -3.69 -0.12 -7.95
CA ASN A 342 -2.81 -0.88 -7.04
C ASN A 342 -1.50 -1.27 -7.74
N ALA A 343 -1.55 -1.71 -9.00
CA ALA A 343 -0.36 -2.04 -9.75
C ALA A 343 0.54 -0.81 -10.00
N ALA A 344 -0.04 0.38 -10.20
CA ALA A 344 0.74 1.62 -10.28
C ALA A 344 1.46 1.90 -8.96
N PHE A 345 0.78 1.68 -7.82
CA PHE A 345 1.35 1.83 -6.50
C PHE A 345 2.55 0.89 -6.29
N ASP A 346 2.35 -0.40 -6.48
CA ASP A 346 3.36 -1.42 -6.21
C ASP A 346 4.53 -1.34 -7.21
N THR A 347 4.23 -1.12 -8.50
CA THR A 347 5.24 -0.98 -9.56
C THR A 347 6.08 0.28 -9.34
N GLY A 348 5.45 1.42 -9.05
CA GLY A 348 6.17 2.67 -8.77
C GLY A 348 7.09 2.51 -7.57
N THR A 349 6.59 1.99 -6.45
CA THR A 349 7.37 1.73 -5.23
C THR A 349 8.57 0.81 -5.52
N GLY A 350 8.34 -0.28 -6.24
CA GLY A 350 9.40 -1.25 -6.59
C GLY A 350 10.46 -0.66 -7.54
N ILE A 351 10.05 0.04 -8.59
CA ILE A 351 10.97 0.71 -9.54
C ILE A 351 11.78 1.79 -8.82
N GLY A 352 11.14 2.58 -7.93
CA GLY A 352 11.83 3.59 -7.14
C GLY A 352 12.92 3.01 -6.29
N ALA A 353 12.61 1.98 -5.52
CA ALA A 353 13.59 1.31 -4.68
C ALA A 353 14.72 0.68 -5.52
N PHE A 354 14.38 -0.02 -6.61
CA PHE A 354 15.38 -0.65 -7.48
C PHE A 354 16.32 0.37 -8.11
N ALA A 355 15.77 1.33 -8.85
CA ALA A 355 16.58 2.28 -9.63
C ALA A 355 17.43 3.17 -8.70
N PHE A 356 16.83 3.69 -7.64
CA PHE A 356 17.53 4.57 -6.71
C PHE A 356 18.56 3.85 -5.83
N GLY A 357 18.47 2.54 -5.65
CA GLY A 357 19.53 1.77 -5.04
C GLY A 357 20.86 1.92 -5.78
N PHE A 358 20.85 1.90 -7.10
CA PHE A 358 22.04 2.13 -7.93
C PHE A 358 22.40 3.62 -8.04
N VAL A 359 21.41 4.50 -8.15
CA VAL A 359 21.68 5.96 -8.19
C VAL A 359 22.37 6.42 -6.91
N ILE A 360 21.90 5.96 -5.74
CA ILE A 360 22.51 6.30 -4.45
C ILE A 360 23.95 5.78 -4.36
N SER A 361 24.21 4.57 -4.85
CA SER A 361 25.57 4.03 -4.90
C SER A 361 26.52 4.87 -5.77
N ALA A 362 26.00 5.53 -6.80
CA ALA A 362 26.79 6.32 -7.75
C ALA A 362 26.99 7.78 -7.28
N VAL A 363 25.94 8.45 -6.77
CA VAL A 363 25.96 9.90 -6.51
C VAL A 363 25.63 10.27 -5.06
N GLY A 364 25.36 9.29 -4.19
CA GLY A 364 25.01 9.51 -2.79
C GLY A 364 23.55 9.93 -2.56
N PHE A 365 23.17 10.03 -1.28
CA PHE A 365 21.75 10.27 -0.89
C PHE A 365 21.25 11.65 -1.34
N SER A 366 21.98 12.72 -1.07
CA SER A 366 21.50 14.10 -1.33
C SER A 366 21.17 14.32 -2.80
N TRP A 367 22.05 13.90 -3.71
CA TRP A 367 21.81 14.05 -5.14
C TRP A 367 20.69 13.12 -5.63
N SER A 368 20.58 11.92 -5.07
CA SER A 368 19.51 10.99 -5.41
C SER A 368 18.13 11.52 -5.03
N PHE A 369 17.98 12.12 -3.84
CA PHE A 369 16.74 12.77 -3.45
C PHE A 369 16.44 14.00 -4.32
N ALA A 370 17.46 14.77 -4.74
CA ALA A 370 17.29 15.86 -5.68
C ALA A 370 16.82 15.37 -7.07
N ILE A 371 17.40 14.28 -7.59
CA ILE A 371 16.96 13.64 -8.85
C ILE A 371 15.51 13.17 -8.72
N CYS A 372 15.15 12.51 -7.60
CA CYS A 372 13.78 12.07 -7.33
C CYS A 372 12.80 13.25 -7.32
N SER A 373 13.16 14.35 -6.68
CA SER A 373 12.38 15.59 -6.68
C SER A 373 12.20 16.15 -8.10
N GLY A 374 13.26 16.16 -8.91
CA GLY A 374 13.21 16.58 -10.32
C GLY A 374 12.28 15.72 -11.17
N LEU A 375 12.29 14.40 -10.96
CA LEU A 375 11.37 13.47 -11.63
C LEU A 375 9.91 13.72 -11.24
N LEU A 376 9.63 14.00 -9.95
CA LEU A 376 8.29 14.39 -9.52
C LEU A 376 7.84 15.70 -10.16
N ALA A 377 8.72 16.70 -10.22
CA ALA A 377 8.42 17.96 -10.87
C ALA A 377 8.18 17.78 -12.40
N SER A 378 8.94 16.91 -13.06
CA SER A 378 8.73 16.60 -14.48
C SER A 378 7.38 15.94 -14.77
N ALA A 379 6.81 15.21 -13.80
CA ALA A 379 5.48 14.62 -13.93
C ALA A 379 4.35 15.68 -14.05
N LEU A 380 4.61 16.96 -13.76
CA LEU A 380 3.70 18.06 -14.08
C LEU A 380 3.37 18.13 -15.57
N ILE A 381 4.30 17.71 -16.44
CA ILE A 381 4.05 17.60 -17.88
C ILE A 381 2.87 16.65 -18.15
N LEU A 382 2.77 15.55 -17.43
CA LEU A 382 1.65 14.60 -17.57
C LEU A 382 0.31 15.25 -17.18
N VAL A 383 0.33 16.12 -16.17
CA VAL A 383 -0.87 16.86 -15.75
C VAL A 383 -1.32 17.84 -16.84
N LEU A 384 -0.38 18.58 -17.45
CA LEU A 384 -0.67 19.49 -18.55
C LEU A 384 -1.24 18.76 -19.76
N LEU A 385 -0.66 17.61 -20.13
CA LEU A 385 -1.14 16.77 -21.23
C LEU A 385 -2.52 16.15 -20.96
N ASP A 386 -2.90 15.96 -19.71
CA ASP A 386 -4.20 15.45 -19.33
C ASP A 386 -5.28 16.55 -19.35
N GLY A 387 -4.93 17.78 -18.96
CA GLY A 387 -5.82 18.94 -19.00
C GLY A 387 -6.16 19.44 -20.41
N TYR A 388 -5.20 19.40 -21.33
CA TYR A 388 -5.37 19.93 -22.69
C TYR A 388 -6.41 19.16 -23.54
N ARG A 389 -6.58 17.85 -23.31
CA ARG A 389 -7.52 16.99 -24.09
C ARG A 389 -8.88 16.75 -23.41
N ALA A 390 -9.13 17.37 -22.27
CA ALA A 390 -10.47 17.33 -21.66
C ALA A 390 -11.39 18.42 -22.23
N HIS A 391 -10.86 19.30 -23.07
CA HIS A 391 -11.58 20.37 -23.78
C HIS A 391 -11.82 20.07 -25.28
N GLU A 392 -11.34 18.93 -25.79
CA GLU A 392 -11.69 18.37 -27.10
C GLU A 392 -12.75 17.25 -26.92
#